data_423423446d0bb793048e6205ed07ad05
#
_entry.id   423423446d0bb793048e6205ed07ad05
#
_cell.length_a   1.000
_cell.length_b   1.000
_cell.length_c   1.000
_cell.angle_alpha   90.00
_cell.angle_beta   90.00
_cell.angle_gamma   90.00
#
_symmetry.space_group_name_H-M   'P 1'
#
loop_
_entity.id
_entity.type
_entity.pdbx_description
1 polymer ?
#
loop_
_entity_poly.entity_id
_entity_poly.type
_entity_poly.pdbx_seq_one_letter_code
_entity_poly.pdbx_strand_id
1 'polypeptide(L)'
;RASGSFIFLGPTGVGKTELCKALADSLFGDENAMIRLDMSEYMEKHTVSRLVGSPPGYIGYDEGGQLTEKVRRRPYSVILFDEIEKAHPDVFNMLLQILDDGILTDSQGRRVDFKNCIIIMTSNVGAKLISGSGKALGFSSERGNVPSYDRVRELVMKELKNTFRPEFLNRVDDIIVFHSLEKQDISEIARRMLETLSKRVAQLDITLIFDESAVQKTADAGFDPVYGARPLQRVI
;
A
#
# COMPACT_ATOMS: atom_id res chain seq x y z
N ARG A 1 17.31 7.00 -11.00
CA ARG A 1 16.23 6.14 -10.49
C ARG A 1 15.75 6.71 -9.17
N ALA A 2 14.57 6.30 -8.69
CA ALA A 2 14.02 6.65 -7.37
C ALA A 2 14.94 6.17 -6.22
N SER A 3 14.83 6.78 -5.04
CA SER A 3 15.62 6.40 -3.85
C SER A 3 15.38 4.96 -3.39
N GLY A 4 14.19 4.44 -3.61
CA GLY A 4 13.83 3.05 -3.34
C GLY A 4 12.51 2.69 -3.99
N SER A 5 12.32 1.41 -4.28
CA SER A 5 11.10 0.89 -4.92
C SER A 5 10.74 -0.47 -4.37
N PHE A 6 9.49 -0.62 -3.90
CA PHE A 6 9.04 -1.82 -3.19
C PHE A 6 7.66 -2.25 -3.66
N ILE A 7 7.43 -3.57 -3.69
CA ILE A 7 6.09 -4.13 -3.81
C ILE A 7 5.70 -4.75 -2.47
N PHE A 8 4.56 -4.33 -1.91
CA PHE A 8 3.97 -4.88 -0.71
C PHE A 8 2.82 -5.82 -1.08
N LEU A 9 2.99 -7.10 -0.80
CA LEU A 9 2.01 -8.15 -1.06
C LEU A 9 1.34 -8.56 0.24
N GLY A 10 0.06 -8.86 0.17
CA GLY A 10 -0.68 -9.39 1.31
C GLY A 10 -2.16 -9.05 1.26
N PRO A 11 -2.94 -9.65 2.16
CA PRO A 11 -4.38 -9.38 2.26
C PRO A 11 -4.65 -7.92 2.66
N THR A 12 -5.91 -7.51 2.51
CA THR A 12 -6.36 -6.20 2.95
C THR A 12 -6.30 -6.09 4.48
N GLY A 13 -5.94 -4.91 4.99
CA GLY A 13 -6.02 -4.62 6.42
C GLY A 13 -4.90 -5.17 7.28
N VAL A 14 -3.76 -5.58 6.69
CA VAL A 14 -2.58 -6.07 7.42
C VAL A 14 -1.55 -4.98 7.75
N GLY A 15 -1.81 -3.72 7.36
CA GLY A 15 -0.95 -2.59 7.72
C GLY A 15 -0.05 -2.04 6.61
N LYS A 16 -0.26 -2.42 5.34
CA LYS A 16 0.55 -1.92 4.22
C LYS A 16 0.59 -0.39 4.14
N THR A 17 -0.58 0.26 4.22
CA THR A 17 -0.68 1.73 4.19
C THR A 17 -0.10 2.39 5.44
N GLU A 18 -0.30 1.79 6.61
CA GLU A 18 0.25 2.33 7.86
C GLU A 18 1.78 2.28 7.87
N LEU A 19 2.37 1.23 7.28
CA LEU A 19 3.83 1.19 7.12
C LEU A 19 4.33 2.31 6.21
N CYS A 20 3.58 2.66 5.14
CA CYS A 20 3.95 3.77 4.26
C CYS A 20 3.94 5.12 5.01
N LYS A 21 2.95 5.36 5.89
CA LYS A 21 2.91 6.55 6.75
C LYS A 21 4.07 6.59 7.73
N ALA A 22 4.35 5.46 8.38
CA ALA A 22 5.48 5.35 9.29
C ALA A 22 6.83 5.59 8.60
N LEU A 23 6.99 5.12 7.36
CA LEU A 23 8.16 5.41 6.54
C LEU A 23 8.27 6.90 6.20
N ALA A 24 7.15 7.54 5.82
CA ALA A 24 7.14 8.97 5.52
C ALA A 24 7.53 9.80 6.75
N ASP A 25 7.00 9.47 7.93
CA ASP A 25 7.36 10.12 9.18
C ASP A 25 8.84 9.89 9.54
N SER A 26 9.30 8.64 9.46
CA SER A 26 10.68 8.28 9.82
C SER A 26 11.74 8.91 8.92
N LEU A 27 11.46 8.99 7.60
CA LEU A 27 12.43 9.45 6.61
C LEU A 27 12.35 10.96 6.35
N PHE A 28 11.16 11.53 6.42
CA PHE A 28 10.90 12.91 6.02
C PHE A 28 10.33 13.77 7.17
N GLY A 29 10.12 13.17 8.36
CA GLY A 29 9.65 13.87 9.56
C GLY A 29 8.17 14.32 9.50
N ASP A 30 7.39 13.78 8.56
CA ASP A 30 5.98 14.12 8.37
C ASP A 30 5.23 12.90 7.78
N GLU A 31 4.28 12.35 8.51
CA GLU A 31 3.42 11.27 8.01
C GLU A 31 2.60 11.66 6.77
N ASN A 32 2.40 12.98 6.57
CA ASN A 32 1.72 13.53 5.39
C ASN A 32 2.67 13.72 4.19
N ALA A 33 3.96 13.43 4.32
CA ALA A 33 4.87 13.34 3.20
C ALA A 33 4.64 12.05 2.38
N MET A 34 3.37 11.73 2.16
CA MET A 34 2.89 10.58 1.41
C MET A 34 1.88 11.01 0.35
N ILE A 35 2.11 10.54 -0.88
CA ILE A 35 1.19 10.69 -2.00
C ILE A 35 0.55 9.32 -2.25
N ARG A 36 -0.75 9.21 -2.02
CA ARG A 36 -1.49 7.96 -2.28
C ARG A 36 -2.30 8.08 -3.56
N LEU A 37 -2.19 7.06 -4.41
CA LEU A 37 -2.91 6.91 -5.67
C LEU A 37 -3.53 5.51 -5.70
N ASP A 38 -4.85 5.43 -5.76
CA ASP A 38 -5.58 4.18 -5.89
C ASP A 38 -5.70 3.81 -7.37
N MET A 39 -5.08 2.70 -7.77
CA MET A 39 -5.04 2.28 -9.16
C MET A 39 -6.38 1.80 -9.71
N SER A 40 -7.38 1.56 -8.86
CA SER A 40 -8.75 1.32 -9.29
C SER A 40 -9.37 2.53 -10.01
N GLU A 41 -8.85 3.74 -9.76
CA GLU A 41 -9.25 4.98 -10.45
C GLU A 41 -8.54 5.19 -11.79
N TYR A 42 -7.54 4.36 -12.13
CA TYR A 42 -6.68 4.47 -13.32
C TYR A 42 -6.68 3.18 -14.15
N MET A 43 -7.84 2.53 -14.23
CA MET A 43 -8.04 1.31 -15.03
C MET A 43 -8.23 1.60 -16.52
N GLU A 44 -8.79 2.76 -16.83
CA GLU A 44 -9.11 3.18 -18.19
C GLU A 44 -8.02 4.09 -18.76
N LYS A 45 -7.74 3.96 -20.05
CA LYS A 45 -6.69 4.74 -20.73
C LYS A 45 -6.85 6.25 -20.54
N HIS A 46 -8.07 6.77 -20.61
CA HIS A 46 -8.33 8.22 -20.45
C HIS A 46 -8.06 8.72 -19.03
N THR A 47 -8.08 7.85 -18.00
CA THR A 47 -7.82 8.25 -16.62
C THR A 47 -6.31 8.38 -16.34
N VAL A 48 -5.45 7.71 -17.12
CA VAL A 48 -3.99 7.78 -16.96
C VAL A 48 -3.45 9.19 -17.17
N SER A 49 -4.06 9.95 -18.12
CA SER A 49 -3.67 11.35 -18.35
C SER A 49 -3.85 12.25 -17.12
N ARG A 50 -4.71 11.88 -16.17
CA ARG A 50 -4.86 12.60 -14.90
C ARG A 50 -3.62 12.53 -14.02
N LEU A 51 -2.76 11.54 -14.20
CA LEU A 51 -1.50 11.40 -13.44
C LEU A 51 -0.44 12.41 -13.88
N VAL A 52 -0.31 12.63 -15.18
CA VAL A 52 0.71 13.50 -15.79
C VAL A 52 0.18 14.82 -16.30
N GLY A 53 -1.14 14.98 -16.36
CA GLY A 53 -1.85 16.13 -16.90
C GLY A 53 -2.44 15.86 -18.27
N SER A 54 -3.44 16.66 -18.64
CA SER A 54 -4.09 16.60 -19.96
C SER A 54 -3.26 17.30 -21.02
N PRO A 55 -3.30 16.84 -22.29
CA PRO A 55 -2.64 17.54 -23.40
C PRO A 55 -3.23 18.93 -23.63
N PRO A 56 -2.50 19.84 -24.29
CA PRO A 56 -3.02 21.17 -24.67
C PRO A 56 -4.34 21.08 -25.42
N GLY A 57 -5.31 21.92 -25.04
CA GLY A 57 -6.63 21.94 -25.64
C GLY A 57 -7.66 20.97 -25.05
N TYR A 58 -7.29 20.16 -24.08
CA TYR A 58 -8.21 19.28 -23.35
C TYR A 58 -8.55 19.84 -21.96
N ILE A 59 -9.73 19.48 -21.45
CA ILE A 59 -10.19 19.87 -20.11
C ILE A 59 -9.20 19.36 -19.07
N GLY A 60 -8.81 20.22 -18.10
CA GLY A 60 -7.87 19.89 -17.04
C GLY A 60 -6.39 20.14 -17.39
N TYR A 61 -6.08 20.73 -18.54
CA TYR A 61 -4.71 21.09 -18.91
C TYR A 61 -4.03 22.02 -17.89
N ASP A 62 -4.77 23.03 -17.40
CA ASP A 62 -4.25 24.01 -16.44
C ASP A 62 -4.09 23.45 -15.02
N GLU A 63 -4.78 22.36 -14.68
CA GLU A 63 -4.73 21.75 -13.35
C GLU A 63 -3.45 20.93 -13.12
N GLY A 64 -2.77 20.55 -14.21
CA GLY A 64 -1.60 19.66 -14.15
C GLY A 64 -1.95 18.22 -13.78
N GLY A 65 -0.92 17.40 -13.67
CA GLY A 65 -1.09 15.97 -13.31
C GLY A 65 -1.17 15.76 -11.80
N GLN A 66 -2.07 14.89 -11.38
CA GLN A 66 -2.26 14.57 -9.95
C GLN A 66 -0.98 14.01 -9.29
N LEU A 67 -0.18 13.24 -10.01
CA LEU A 67 1.09 12.73 -9.54
C LEU A 67 2.20 13.79 -9.70
N THR A 68 2.38 14.29 -10.92
CA THR A 68 3.49 15.19 -11.27
C THR A 68 3.48 16.49 -10.48
N GLU A 69 2.32 17.11 -10.28
CA GLU A 69 2.20 18.34 -9.49
C GLU A 69 2.47 18.10 -8.00
N LYS A 70 1.99 16.98 -7.45
CA LYS A 70 2.23 16.65 -6.03
C LYS A 70 3.71 16.41 -5.77
N VAL A 71 4.40 15.68 -6.65
CA VAL A 71 5.85 15.41 -6.53
C VAL A 71 6.66 16.69 -6.74
N ARG A 72 6.29 17.53 -7.69
CA ARG A 72 6.95 18.82 -7.90
C ARG A 72 6.87 19.72 -6.68
N ARG A 73 5.74 19.70 -5.96
CA ARG A 73 5.57 20.49 -4.73
C ARG A 73 6.24 19.86 -3.51
N ARG A 74 6.31 18.51 -3.48
CA ARG A 74 6.91 17.74 -2.38
C ARG A 74 7.84 16.65 -2.93
N PRO A 75 9.07 17.01 -3.33
CA PRO A 75 9.98 16.05 -3.96
C PRO A 75 10.52 14.98 -3.01
N TYR A 76 10.44 15.21 -1.69
CA TYR A 76 10.78 14.24 -0.65
C TYR A 76 9.49 13.62 -0.12
N SER A 77 9.06 12.53 -0.70
CA SER A 77 7.81 11.86 -0.34
C SER A 77 7.84 10.37 -0.60
N VAL A 78 6.97 9.65 0.12
CA VAL A 78 6.60 8.28 -0.19
C VAL A 78 5.42 8.31 -1.16
N ILE A 79 5.56 7.66 -2.30
CA ILE A 79 4.48 7.55 -3.29
C ILE A 79 3.93 6.14 -3.24
N LEU A 80 2.67 6.02 -2.84
CA LEU A 80 1.96 4.76 -2.72
C LEU A 80 1.00 4.59 -3.91
N PHE A 81 1.30 3.60 -4.77
CA PHE A 81 0.39 3.10 -5.78
C PHE A 81 -0.37 1.90 -5.20
N ASP A 82 -1.61 2.11 -4.82
CA ASP A 82 -2.44 1.09 -4.18
C ASP A 82 -3.16 0.23 -5.23
N GLU A 83 -3.17 -1.08 -5.02
CA GLU A 83 -3.79 -2.07 -5.93
C GLU A 83 -3.24 -2.03 -7.37
N ILE A 84 -1.93 -2.11 -7.50
CA ILE A 84 -1.20 -1.91 -8.78
C ILE A 84 -1.65 -2.90 -9.88
N GLU A 85 -2.15 -4.08 -9.54
CA GLU A 85 -2.68 -5.07 -10.50
C GLU A 85 -3.90 -4.55 -11.27
N LYS A 86 -4.59 -3.53 -10.78
CA LYS A 86 -5.75 -2.90 -11.44
C LYS A 86 -5.37 -1.82 -12.44
N ALA A 87 -4.14 -1.35 -12.41
CA ALA A 87 -3.70 -0.25 -13.25
C ALA A 87 -3.74 -0.57 -14.75
N HIS A 88 -4.11 0.42 -15.55
CA HIS A 88 -3.98 0.33 -17.01
C HIS A 88 -2.51 0.11 -17.41
N PRO A 89 -2.22 -0.64 -18.51
CA PRO A 89 -0.85 -0.88 -18.99
C PRO A 89 0.02 0.39 -19.15
N ASP A 90 -0.57 1.53 -19.50
CA ASP A 90 0.15 2.80 -19.65
C ASP A 90 0.71 3.33 -18.31
N VAL A 91 0.09 2.97 -17.18
CA VAL A 91 0.63 3.27 -15.85
C VAL A 91 1.95 2.53 -15.63
N PHE A 92 2.05 1.27 -16.06
CA PHE A 92 3.28 0.49 -15.96
C PHE A 92 4.40 1.08 -16.80
N ASN A 93 4.12 1.60 -18.00
CA ASN A 93 5.10 2.28 -18.82
C ASN A 93 5.63 3.54 -18.13
N MET A 94 4.76 4.30 -17.48
CA MET A 94 5.13 5.47 -16.69
C MET A 94 5.96 5.07 -15.46
N LEU A 95 5.59 4.01 -14.75
CA LEU A 95 6.35 3.49 -13.62
C LEU A 95 7.73 3.01 -14.04
N LEU A 96 7.87 2.31 -15.17
CA LEU A 96 9.16 1.90 -15.71
C LEU A 96 10.08 3.10 -15.90
N GLN A 97 9.58 4.20 -16.46
CA GLN A 97 10.36 5.43 -16.63
C GLN A 97 10.80 6.02 -15.29
N ILE A 98 9.93 6.06 -14.28
CA ILE A 98 10.27 6.52 -12.94
C ILE A 98 11.33 5.62 -12.29
N LEU A 99 11.17 4.30 -12.41
CA LEU A 99 12.08 3.33 -11.80
C LEU A 99 13.46 3.33 -12.45
N ASP A 100 13.55 3.51 -13.78
CA ASP A 100 14.80 3.54 -14.52
C ASP A 100 15.51 4.91 -14.42
N ASP A 101 14.82 5.97 -14.80
CA ASP A 101 15.42 7.30 -14.97
C ASP A 101 15.25 8.19 -13.74
N GLY A 102 14.25 7.89 -12.88
CA GLY A 102 13.88 8.75 -11.76
C GLY A 102 13.24 10.07 -12.21
N ILE A 103 12.74 10.14 -13.44
CA ILE A 103 12.17 11.34 -14.04
C ILE A 103 10.92 10.97 -14.81
N LEU A 104 9.93 11.82 -14.75
CA LEU A 104 8.72 11.73 -15.56
C LEU A 104 8.44 13.09 -16.21
N THR A 105 8.11 13.11 -17.49
CA THR A 105 7.72 14.33 -18.19
C THR A 105 6.22 14.51 -18.11
N ASP A 106 5.77 15.67 -17.65
CA ASP A 106 4.36 16.02 -17.59
C ASP A 106 3.80 16.46 -18.97
N SER A 107 2.49 16.67 -19.04
CA SER A 107 1.81 17.11 -20.27
C SER A 107 2.24 18.47 -20.78
N GLN A 108 2.90 19.28 -19.96
CA GLN A 108 3.44 20.60 -20.32
C GLN A 108 4.92 20.54 -20.74
N GLY A 109 5.48 19.32 -20.86
CA GLY A 109 6.87 19.11 -21.22
C GLY A 109 7.87 19.35 -20.07
N ARG A 110 7.38 19.56 -18.83
CA ARG A 110 8.25 19.76 -17.68
C ARG A 110 8.74 18.41 -17.14
N ARG A 111 10.02 18.34 -16.82
CA ARG A 111 10.63 17.17 -16.20
C ARG A 111 10.42 17.21 -14.69
N VAL A 112 9.79 16.19 -14.14
CA VAL A 112 9.53 16.02 -12.71
C VAL A 112 10.49 14.99 -12.15
N ASP A 113 11.21 15.34 -11.10
CA ASP A 113 12.26 14.52 -10.48
C ASP A 113 11.67 13.66 -9.35
N PHE A 114 11.84 12.34 -9.45
CA PHE A 114 11.43 11.33 -8.48
C PHE A 114 12.61 10.73 -7.70
N LYS A 115 13.83 11.23 -7.91
CA LYS A 115 15.04 10.62 -7.31
C LYS A 115 15.03 10.63 -5.79
N ASN A 116 14.34 11.59 -5.18
CA ASN A 116 14.21 11.69 -3.73
C ASN A 116 12.91 11.04 -3.20
N CYS A 117 12.14 10.39 -4.06
CA CYS A 117 10.93 9.69 -3.68
C CYS A 117 11.21 8.21 -3.41
N ILE A 118 10.41 7.64 -2.53
CA ILE A 118 10.30 6.20 -2.34
C ILE A 118 9.00 5.74 -2.99
N ILE A 119 9.11 4.77 -3.89
CA ILE A 119 7.98 4.22 -4.63
C ILE A 119 7.53 2.93 -3.94
N ILE A 120 6.30 2.90 -3.49
CA ILE A 120 5.69 1.70 -2.91
C ILE A 120 4.46 1.35 -3.74
N MET A 121 4.37 0.10 -4.12
CA MET A 121 3.24 -0.45 -4.84
C MET A 121 2.62 -1.56 -4.01
N THR A 122 1.32 -1.51 -3.75
CA THR A 122 0.63 -2.60 -3.05
C THR A 122 -0.11 -3.48 -4.03
N SER A 123 -0.23 -4.75 -3.71
CA SER A 123 -1.02 -5.71 -4.49
C SER A 123 -1.67 -6.76 -3.59
N ASN A 124 -2.85 -7.20 -4.01
CA ASN A 124 -3.56 -8.32 -3.39
C ASN A 124 -3.25 -9.66 -4.09
N VAL A 125 -2.32 -9.68 -5.03
CA VAL A 125 -1.86 -10.92 -5.67
C VAL A 125 -1.31 -11.86 -4.60
N GLY A 126 -1.73 -13.12 -4.62
CA GLY A 126 -1.35 -14.11 -3.62
C GLY A 126 -2.03 -13.98 -2.26
N ALA A 127 -2.93 -13.01 -2.05
CA ALA A 127 -3.60 -12.78 -0.77
C ALA A 127 -4.31 -14.03 -0.22
N LYS A 128 -4.94 -14.82 -1.08
CA LYS A 128 -5.61 -16.08 -0.69
C LYS A 128 -4.62 -17.12 -0.18
N LEU A 129 -3.43 -17.19 -0.74
CA LEU A 129 -2.35 -18.10 -0.31
C LEU A 129 -1.83 -17.70 1.06
N ILE A 130 -1.69 -16.40 1.30
CA ILE A 130 -1.21 -15.84 2.59
C ILE A 130 -2.26 -16.05 3.69
N SER A 131 -3.55 -15.85 3.40
CA SER A 131 -4.64 -15.96 4.38
C SER A 131 -4.97 -17.39 4.80
N GLY A 132 -4.29 -18.41 4.26
CA GLY A 132 -4.61 -19.81 4.55
C GLY A 132 -5.98 -20.25 4.04
N SER A 133 -6.72 -19.40 3.31
CA SER A 133 -8.03 -19.71 2.72
C SER A 133 -7.93 -20.62 1.48
N GLY A 134 -6.72 -21.03 1.15
CA GLY A 134 -6.44 -22.01 0.11
C GLY A 134 -6.77 -23.44 0.54
N LYS A 135 -8.02 -23.67 1.02
CA LYS A 135 -8.57 -25.02 1.00
C LYS A 135 -8.62 -25.47 -0.45
N ALA A 136 -7.71 -26.39 -0.75
CA ALA A 136 -7.78 -27.29 -1.89
C ALA A 136 -7.52 -26.68 -3.29
N LEU A 137 -6.26 -26.51 -3.61
CA LEU A 137 -5.79 -27.06 -4.88
C LEU A 137 -5.13 -28.43 -4.59
N GLY A 138 -5.97 -29.46 -4.42
CA GLY A 138 -5.65 -30.84 -4.68
C GLY A 138 -4.50 -31.54 -3.96
N PHE A 139 -4.03 -31.04 -2.81
CA PHE A 139 -3.06 -31.76 -2.00
C PHE A 139 -3.69 -32.20 -0.70
N SER A 140 -3.92 -33.52 -0.62
CA SER A 140 -4.37 -34.25 0.53
C SER A 140 -3.67 -33.78 1.79
N SER A 141 -4.49 -33.39 2.77
CA SER A 141 -4.09 -33.05 4.13
C SER A 141 -3.52 -34.29 4.81
N GLU A 142 -2.22 -34.48 4.74
CA GLU A 142 -1.53 -35.21 5.78
C GLU A 142 -1.20 -34.24 6.90
N ARG A 143 -1.94 -34.40 7.98
CA ARG A 143 -1.71 -33.96 9.36
C ARG A 143 -0.78 -32.74 9.58
N GLY A 144 -1.38 -31.59 9.81
CA GLY A 144 -0.82 -30.70 10.83
C GLY A 144 0.29 -29.74 10.41
N ASN A 145 0.72 -29.62 9.15
CA ASN A 145 1.73 -28.66 8.73
C ASN A 145 1.08 -27.40 8.11
N VAL A 146 1.03 -26.34 8.89
CA VAL A 146 0.92 -24.98 8.35
C VAL A 146 2.09 -24.81 7.38
N PRO A 147 1.86 -24.42 6.11
CA PRO A 147 2.95 -24.22 5.15
C PRO A 147 3.97 -23.24 5.74
N SER A 148 5.25 -23.60 5.69
CA SER A 148 6.31 -22.69 6.16
C SER A 148 6.21 -21.36 5.38
N TYR A 149 6.58 -20.26 6.03
CA TYR A 149 6.63 -18.94 5.42
C TYR A 149 7.32 -18.94 4.04
N ASP A 150 8.45 -19.64 3.94
CA ASP A 150 9.21 -19.74 2.71
C ASP A 150 8.41 -20.36 1.57
N ARG A 151 7.62 -21.40 1.85
CA ARG A 151 6.77 -22.04 0.85
C ARG A 151 5.61 -21.15 0.39
N VAL A 152 4.99 -20.44 1.32
CA VAL A 152 3.95 -19.45 0.98
C VAL A 152 4.56 -18.34 0.12
N ARG A 153 5.72 -17.84 0.50
CA ARG A 153 6.46 -16.81 -0.24
C ARG A 153 6.79 -17.27 -1.67
N GLU A 154 7.28 -18.49 -1.85
CA GLU A 154 7.56 -19.06 -3.18
C GLU A 154 6.31 -19.09 -4.07
N LEU A 155 5.18 -19.55 -3.53
CA LEU A 155 3.92 -19.62 -4.27
C LEU A 155 3.41 -18.23 -4.65
N VAL A 156 3.48 -17.29 -3.73
CA VAL A 156 3.10 -15.89 -3.96
C VAL A 156 4.00 -15.26 -5.02
N MET A 157 5.31 -15.50 -4.97
CA MET A 157 6.27 -15.01 -5.95
C MET A 157 6.00 -15.59 -7.35
N LYS A 158 5.58 -16.85 -7.44
CA LYS A 158 5.17 -17.47 -8.71
C LYS A 158 3.93 -16.78 -9.28
N GLU A 159 2.92 -16.53 -8.45
CA GLU A 159 1.70 -15.83 -8.87
C GLU A 159 1.98 -14.39 -9.31
N LEU A 160 2.88 -13.70 -8.61
CA LEU A 160 3.34 -12.37 -8.98
C LEU A 160 3.99 -12.34 -10.37
N LYS A 161 4.86 -13.31 -10.67
CA LYS A 161 5.50 -13.45 -11.98
C LYS A 161 4.52 -13.76 -13.11
N ASN A 162 3.39 -14.38 -12.82
CA ASN A 162 2.32 -14.61 -13.77
C ASN A 162 1.47 -13.35 -14.02
N THR A 163 1.40 -12.46 -13.04
CA THR A 163 0.55 -11.25 -13.08
C THR A 163 1.29 -10.05 -13.70
N PHE A 164 2.57 -9.90 -13.37
CA PHE A 164 3.38 -8.75 -13.79
C PHE A 164 4.49 -9.17 -14.76
N ARG A 165 4.79 -8.29 -15.69
CA ARG A 165 5.89 -8.51 -16.64
C ARG A 165 7.24 -8.62 -15.93
N PRO A 166 8.12 -9.54 -16.33
CA PRO A 166 9.47 -9.68 -15.75
C PRO A 166 10.27 -8.38 -15.80
N GLU A 167 10.13 -7.62 -16.89
CA GLU A 167 10.76 -6.32 -17.05
C GLU A 167 10.44 -5.36 -15.91
N PHE A 168 9.18 -5.30 -15.47
CA PHE A 168 8.75 -4.47 -14.37
C PHE A 168 9.30 -4.98 -13.04
N LEU A 169 9.17 -6.28 -12.75
CA LEU A 169 9.61 -6.87 -11.50
C LEU A 169 11.12 -6.74 -11.27
N ASN A 170 11.91 -6.80 -12.34
CA ASN A 170 13.38 -6.67 -12.26
C ASN A 170 13.87 -5.27 -11.91
N ARG A 171 13.01 -4.26 -11.99
CA ARG A 171 13.35 -2.88 -11.64
C ARG A 171 12.97 -2.50 -10.22
N VAL A 172 12.19 -3.34 -9.56
CA VAL A 172 11.80 -3.17 -8.15
C VAL A 172 12.94 -3.64 -7.27
N ASP A 173 13.28 -2.86 -6.24
CA ASP A 173 14.40 -3.18 -5.36
C ASP A 173 14.11 -4.37 -4.46
N ASP A 174 12.89 -4.47 -3.92
CA ASP A 174 12.48 -5.61 -3.10
C ASP A 174 10.97 -5.84 -3.10
N ILE A 175 10.58 -7.06 -2.75
CA ILE A 175 9.19 -7.51 -2.66
C ILE A 175 8.97 -8.04 -1.25
N ILE A 176 8.08 -7.38 -0.51
CA ILE A 176 7.79 -7.67 0.89
C ILE A 176 6.42 -8.35 0.99
N VAL A 177 6.40 -9.55 1.54
CA VAL A 177 5.18 -10.33 1.78
C VAL A 177 4.73 -10.08 3.21
N PHE A 178 3.55 -9.48 3.37
CA PHE A 178 2.89 -9.27 4.65
C PHE A 178 2.13 -10.52 5.07
N HIS A 179 2.24 -10.89 6.34
CA HIS A 179 1.47 -11.96 6.93
C HIS A 179 0.02 -11.55 7.21
N SER A 180 -0.86 -12.54 7.29
CA SER A 180 -2.17 -12.34 7.94
C SER A 180 -1.96 -11.97 9.40
N LEU A 181 -2.80 -11.07 9.91
CA LEU A 181 -2.76 -10.69 11.32
C LEU A 181 -3.31 -11.83 12.19
N GLU A 182 -2.58 -12.15 13.26
CA GLU A 182 -3.02 -13.07 14.29
C GLU A 182 -3.82 -12.33 15.37
N LYS A 183 -4.50 -13.09 16.23
CA LYS A 183 -5.33 -12.52 17.30
C LYS A 183 -4.53 -11.59 18.22
N GLN A 184 -3.27 -11.92 18.49
CA GLN A 184 -2.38 -11.10 19.31
C GLN A 184 -2.05 -9.77 18.64
N ASP A 185 -1.81 -9.79 17.32
CA ASP A 185 -1.55 -8.59 16.54
C ASP A 185 -2.74 -7.63 16.58
N ILE A 186 -3.96 -8.18 16.43
CA ILE A 186 -5.20 -7.38 16.49
C ILE A 186 -5.37 -6.72 17.85
N SER A 187 -5.09 -7.43 18.95
CA SER A 187 -5.16 -6.88 20.30
C SER A 187 -4.15 -5.73 20.49
N GLU A 188 -2.93 -5.89 20.00
CA GLU A 188 -1.91 -4.86 20.07
C GLU A 188 -2.28 -3.62 19.23
N ILE A 189 -2.83 -3.82 18.03
CA ILE A 189 -3.33 -2.73 17.18
C ILE A 189 -4.46 -2.00 17.90
N ALA A 190 -5.44 -2.71 18.46
CA ALA A 190 -6.54 -2.12 19.22
C ALA A 190 -6.02 -1.27 20.40
N ARG A 191 -5.04 -1.76 21.14
CA ARG A 191 -4.39 -1.03 22.25
C ARG A 191 -3.78 0.28 21.77
N ARG A 192 -2.97 0.26 20.71
CA ARG A 192 -2.33 1.46 20.14
C ARG A 192 -3.35 2.48 19.65
N MET A 193 -4.45 2.02 19.07
CA MET A 193 -5.53 2.92 18.63
C MET A 193 -6.25 3.56 19.80
N LEU A 194 -6.53 2.83 20.88
CA LEU A 194 -7.11 3.37 22.12
C LEU A 194 -6.16 4.35 22.81
N GLU A 195 -4.86 4.08 22.83
CA GLU A 195 -3.85 5.02 23.33
C GLU A 195 -3.81 6.31 22.50
N THR A 196 -3.91 6.21 21.20
CA THR A 196 -3.96 7.36 20.29
C THR A 196 -5.23 8.17 20.54
N LEU A 197 -6.39 7.51 20.73
CA LEU A 197 -7.63 8.18 21.11
C LEU A 197 -7.49 8.88 22.45
N SER A 198 -6.91 8.21 23.46
CA SER A 198 -6.66 8.79 24.78
C SER A 198 -5.86 10.10 24.69
N LYS A 199 -4.80 10.11 23.87
CA LYS A 199 -4.00 11.33 23.63
C LYS A 199 -4.80 12.45 22.95
N ARG A 200 -5.69 12.10 22.00
CA ARG A 200 -6.54 13.09 21.32
C ARG A 200 -7.54 13.72 22.26
N VAL A 201 -8.26 12.91 23.04
CA VAL A 201 -9.28 13.44 23.96
C VAL A 201 -8.67 14.18 25.14
N ALA A 202 -7.42 13.88 25.53
CA ALA A 202 -6.68 14.64 26.53
C ALA A 202 -6.50 16.12 26.12
N GLN A 203 -6.42 16.42 24.81
CA GLN A 203 -6.39 17.81 24.33
C GLN A 203 -7.71 18.56 24.54
N LEU A 204 -8.77 17.83 24.83
CA LEU A 204 -10.10 18.36 25.17
C LEU A 204 -10.40 18.31 26.67
N ASP A 205 -9.37 18.18 27.51
CA ASP A 205 -9.45 18.00 28.95
C ASP A 205 -10.26 16.76 29.40
N ILE A 206 -10.31 15.73 28.53
CA ILE A 206 -10.98 14.46 28.81
C ILE A 206 -9.94 13.39 29.09
N THR A 207 -10.05 12.70 30.22
CA THR A 207 -9.21 11.56 30.54
C THR A 207 -9.90 10.25 30.14
N LEU A 208 -9.35 9.53 29.16
CA LEU A 208 -9.83 8.21 28.77
C LEU A 208 -8.99 7.14 29.46
N ILE A 209 -9.64 6.28 30.23
CA ILE A 209 -9.03 5.12 30.89
C ILE A 209 -9.67 3.86 30.32
N PHE A 210 -8.85 2.89 29.94
CA PHE A 210 -9.30 1.59 29.45
C PHE A 210 -8.44 0.47 30.05
N ASP A 211 -9.05 -0.68 30.28
CA ASP A 211 -8.40 -1.88 30.78
C ASP A 211 -8.21 -2.93 29.67
N GLU A 212 -7.60 -4.04 30.02
CA GLU A 212 -7.34 -5.14 29.09
C GLU A 212 -8.64 -5.75 28.52
N SER A 213 -9.73 -5.73 29.29
CA SER A 213 -11.03 -6.23 28.83
C SER A 213 -11.62 -5.36 27.72
N ALA A 214 -11.43 -4.04 27.82
CA ALA A 214 -11.81 -3.09 26.77
C ALA A 214 -11.00 -3.29 25.50
N VAL A 215 -9.68 -3.49 25.62
CA VAL A 215 -8.80 -3.82 24.48
C VAL A 215 -9.27 -5.08 23.78
N GLN A 216 -9.54 -6.16 24.53
CA GLN A 216 -9.98 -7.43 23.96
C GLN A 216 -11.34 -7.33 23.27
N LYS A 217 -12.31 -6.66 23.88
CA LYS A 217 -13.63 -6.42 23.27
C LYS A 217 -13.52 -5.61 21.97
N THR A 218 -12.69 -4.58 21.98
CA THR A 218 -12.43 -3.76 20.78
C THR A 218 -11.77 -4.59 19.69
N ALA A 219 -10.79 -5.41 20.02
CA ALA A 219 -10.13 -6.32 19.10
C ALA A 219 -11.11 -7.33 18.50
N ASP A 220 -11.93 -7.97 19.32
CA ASP A 220 -12.93 -8.97 18.87
C ASP A 220 -14.00 -8.34 17.97
N ALA A 221 -14.45 -7.11 18.26
CA ALA A 221 -15.42 -6.39 17.45
C ALA A 221 -14.84 -5.84 16.13
N GLY A 222 -13.55 -5.53 16.12
CA GLY A 222 -12.86 -4.92 14.99
C GLY A 222 -12.07 -5.88 14.12
N PHE A 223 -12.13 -7.18 14.38
CA PHE A 223 -11.47 -8.19 13.55
C PHE A 223 -12.42 -8.76 12.50
N ASP A 224 -11.96 -8.82 11.26
CA ASP A 224 -12.65 -9.49 10.16
C ASP A 224 -11.66 -10.38 9.40
N PRO A 225 -11.99 -11.66 9.13
CA PRO A 225 -11.09 -12.58 8.41
C PRO A 225 -10.71 -12.11 7.00
N VAL A 226 -11.56 -11.27 6.38
CA VAL A 226 -11.36 -10.75 5.01
C VAL A 226 -10.67 -9.39 5.03
N TYR A 227 -11.10 -8.50 5.95
CA TYR A 227 -10.64 -7.11 6.02
C TYR A 227 -9.60 -6.85 7.10
N GLY A 228 -9.17 -7.89 7.83
CA GLY A 228 -8.14 -7.81 8.88
C GLY A 228 -8.52 -6.84 9.99
N ALA A 229 -7.62 -5.93 10.35
CA ALA A 229 -7.82 -4.91 11.38
C ALA A 229 -8.55 -3.64 10.88
N ARG A 230 -8.89 -3.54 9.60
CA ARG A 230 -9.54 -2.34 9.04
C ARG A 230 -10.83 -1.94 9.74
N PRO A 231 -11.71 -2.86 10.19
CA PRO A 231 -12.91 -2.50 10.93
C PRO A 231 -12.65 -1.83 12.29
N LEU A 232 -11.47 -2.01 12.89
CA LEU A 232 -11.13 -1.35 14.17
C LEU A 232 -11.33 0.17 14.14
N GLN A 233 -11.04 0.81 13.00
CA GLN A 233 -11.25 2.26 12.82
C GLN A 233 -12.72 2.70 12.94
N ARG A 234 -13.66 1.77 12.84
CA ARG A 234 -15.10 2.04 12.98
C ARG A 234 -15.63 1.70 14.37
N VAL A 235 -14.89 0.88 15.10
CA VAL A 235 -15.25 0.41 16.46
C VAL A 235 -14.72 1.39 17.51
N ILE A 236 -13.60 2.03 17.26
CA ILE A 236 -12.94 3.07 18.06
C ILE A 236 -13.32 4.45 17.53
#